data_7e137a2ceeb1e0a748b5c9dec4bf895d
#
_entry.id   7e137a2ceeb1e0a748b5c9dec4bf895d
#
_cell.length_a   1.000
_cell.length_b   1.000
_cell.length_c   1.000
_cell.angle_alpha   90.00
_cell.angle_beta   90.00
_cell.angle_gamma   90.00
#
_symmetry.space_group_name_H-M   'P 1'
#
loop_
_entity.id
_entity.type
_entity.pdbx_description
1 polymer ?
#
loop_
_entity_poly.entity_id
_entity_poly.type
_entity_poly.pdbx_seq_one_letter_code
_entity_poly.pdbx_strand_id
1 'polypeptide(L)'
;EDEKPLVVSAILLALREKEYGFNLNQLTGDTLESNTDGAILYQYLEKNLQRAKVAPEVKKQRVLNQFTLINDRPQLNTRRQDLGDKTPLKYFTEYINDNIFQAIVSNGREDYLGRFYGEFVSYSGGDGQALGVVLTPRHITELFCELVDLKPTDVIFDPCCGTGGFLISGMHK
;
A
#
# COMPACT_ATOMS: atom_id res chain seq x y z
N GLU A 1 -2.66 -15.48 -2.44
CA GLU A 1 -3.67 -14.59 -1.77
C GLU A 1 -2.99 -13.54 -0.91
N ASP A 2 -1.95 -13.88 -0.17
CA ASP A 2 -1.25 -12.99 0.76
C ASP A 2 -0.45 -11.85 0.07
N GLU A 3 -0.23 -11.94 -1.24
CA GLU A 3 0.54 -10.96 -2.01
C GLU A 3 -0.28 -9.75 -2.49
N LYS A 4 -1.61 -9.87 -2.56
CA LYS A 4 -2.47 -8.80 -3.12
C LYS A 4 -2.40 -7.48 -2.33
N PRO A 5 -2.40 -7.48 -0.98
CA PRO A 5 -2.24 -6.24 -0.22
C PRO A 5 -0.90 -5.54 -0.49
N LEU A 6 0.17 -6.31 -0.72
CA LEU A 6 1.48 -5.76 -1.05
C LEU A 6 1.48 -5.07 -2.43
N VAL A 7 0.83 -5.67 -3.43
CA VAL A 7 0.69 -5.05 -4.77
C VAL A 7 -0.06 -3.73 -4.68
N VAL A 8 -1.18 -3.70 -3.96
CA VAL A 8 -1.96 -2.45 -3.77
C VAL A 8 -1.15 -1.40 -3.01
N SER A 9 -0.45 -1.80 -1.96
CA SER A 9 0.42 -0.88 -1.20
C SER A 9 1.54 -0.31 -2.06
N ALA A 10 2.18 -1.13 -2.90
CA ALA A 10 3.21 -0.68 -3.83
C ALA A 10 2.66 0.35 -4.82
N ILE A 11 1.50 0.08 -5.39
CA ILE A 11 0.82 1.01 -6.32
C ILE A 11 0.50 2.34 -5.62
N LEU A 12 -0.08 2.30 -4.42
CA LEU A 12 -0.42 3.51 -3.66
C LEU A 12 0.82 4.35 -3.32
N LEU A 13 1.91 3.71 -2.90
CA LEU A 13 3.17 4.41 -2.62
C LEU A 13 3.77 5.03 -3.88
N ALA A 14 3.73 4.33 -5.03
CA ALA A 14 4.18 4.88 -6.30
C ALA A 14 3.29 6.06 -6.76
N LEU A 15 1.98 5.96 -6.61
CA LEU A 15 1.05 7.04 -6.95
C LEU A 15 1.29 8.32 -6.11
N ARG A 16 1.77 8.22 -4.88
CA ARG A 16 2.19 9.39 -4.08
C ARG A 16 3.37 10.13 -4.69
N GLU A 17 4.15 9.48 -5.55
CA GLU A 17 5.27 10.11 -6.24
C GLU A 17 4.87 10.87 -7.52
N LYS A 18 3.57 11.03 -7.82
CA LYS A 18 3.11 11.80 -9.00
C LYS A 18 3.61 13.25 -9.00
N GLU A 19 3.63 13.90 -7.85
CA GLU A 19 4.18 15.25 -7.70
C GLU A 19 5.71 15.29 -7.88
N TYR A 20 6.37 14.15 -7.83
CA TYR A 20 7.82 13.98 -7.91
C TYR A 20 8.26 13.23 -9.17
N GLY A 21 7.41 13.22 -10.20
CA GLY A 21 7.75 12.75 -11.54
C GLY A 21 7.24 11.37 -11.92
N PHE A 22 6.48 10.68 -11.06
CA PHE A 22 5.79 9.47 -11.48
C PHE A 22 4.65 9.81 -12.44
N ASN A 23 4.60 9.11 -13.57
CA ASN A 23 3.52 9.25 -14.54
C ASN A 23 3.07 7.86 -15.02
N LEU A 24 1.76 7.64 -15.06
CA LEU A 24 1.17 6.37 -15.51
C LEU A 24 1.59 5.98 -16.94
N ASN A 25 1.90 6.97 -17.79
CA ASN A 25 2.39 6.72 -19.15
C ASN A 25 3.77 6.03 -19.19
N GLN A 26 4.51 6.03 -18.08
CA GLN A 26 5.77 5.30 -17.96
C GLN A 26 5.55 3.77 -17.90
N LEU A 27 4.35 3.35 -17.48
CA LEU A 27 3.96 1.94 -17.46
C LEU A 27 3.60 1.51 -18.88
N THR A 28 4.58 1.06 -19.62
CA THR A 28 4.43 0.74 -21.05
C THR A 28 4.25 -0.75 -21.33
N GLY A 29 4.41 -1.60 -20.29
CA GLY A 29 4.44 -3.05 -20.46
C GLY A 29 5.66 -3.51 -21.27
N ASP A 30 6.80 -2.83 -21.10
CA ASP A 30 8.07 -3.24 -21.67
C ASP A 30 8.53 -4.57 -21.07
N THR A 31 9.22 -5.37 -21.86
CA THR A 31 9.76 -6.67 -21.46
C THR A 31 11.22 -6.63 -21.02
N LEU A 32 11.89 -5.48 -21.20
CA LEU A 32 13.25 -5.27 -20.71
C LEU A 32 13.22 -5.21 -19.17
N GLU A 33 14.04 -6.01 -18.54
CA GLU A 33 14.05 -6.22 -17.08
C GLU A 33 14.09 -4.92 -16.27
N SER A 34 14.86 -3.92 -16.72
CA SER A 34 14.95 -2.61 -16.06
C SER A 34 13.75 -1.68 -16.30
N ASN A 35 12.89 -2.00 -17.29
CA ASN A 35 11.83 -1.15 -17.79
C ASN A 35 10.44 -1.79 -17.68
N THR A 36 10.34 -2.95 -17.01
CA THR A 36 9.04 -3.56 -16.74
C THR A 36 8.20 -2.61 -15.86
N ASP A 37 6.89 -2.74 -15.95
CA ASP A 37 6.00 -1.92 -15.12
C ASP A 37 6.29 -2.12 -13.62
N GLY A 38 6.66 -3.36 -13.22
CA GLY A 38 7.09 -3.66 -11.87
C GLY A 38 8.37 -2.94 -11.47
N ALA A 39 9.38 -2.92 -12.35
CA ALA A 39 10.64 -2.23 -12.09
C ALA A 39 10.42 -0.72 -11.92
N ILE A 40 9.56 -0.12 -12.75
CA ILE A 40 9.20 1.30 -12.64
C ILE A 40 8.50 1.59 -11.32
N LEU A 41 7.47 0.82 -10.96
CA LEU A 41 6.78 0.98 -9.68
C LEU A 41 7.73 0.81 -8.50
N TYR A 42 8.60 -0.19 -8.54
CA TYR A 42 9.60 -0.44 -7.48
C TYR A 42 10.58 0.73 -7.31
N GLN A 43 11.04 1.31 -8.40
CA GLN A 43 11.88 2.52 -8.37
C GLN A 43 11.19 3.69 -7.63
N TYR A 44 9.92 3.93 -7.91
CA TYR A 44 9.18 5.02 -7.27
C TYR A 44 8.86 4.72 -5.81
N LEU A 45 8.62 3.46 -5.47
CA LEU A 45 8.49 3.02 -4.10
C LEU A 45 9.79 3.26 -3.31
N GLU A 46 10.95 2.95 -3.87
CA GLU A 46 12.24 3.24 -3.25
C GLU A 46 12.44 4.74 -3.03
N LYS A 47 12.13 5.56 -4.03
CA LYS A 47 12.18 7.03 -3.92
C LYS A 47 11.23 7.54 -2.82
N ASN A 48 10.03 6.98 -2.70
CA ASN A 48 9.09 7.32 -1.64
C ASN A 48 9.66 7.05 -0.26
N LEU A 49 10.24 5.85 -0.04
CA LEU A 49 10.87 5.50 1.24
C LEU A 49 12.09 6.36 1.57
N GLN A 50 12.87 6.76 0.55
CA GLN A 50 13.98 7.70 0.73
C GLN A 50 13.47 9.07 1.17
N ARG A 51 12.44 9.58 0.52
CA ARG A 51 11.79 10.86 0.84
C ARG A 51 11.19 10.85 2.24
N ALA A 52 10.59 9.74 2.64
CA ALA A 52 10.06 9.52 3.97
C ALA A 52 11.16 9.36 5.04
N LYS A 53 12.44 9.42 4.64
CA LYS A 53 13.61 9.28 5.54
C LYS A 53 13.55 8.05 6.43
N VAL A 54 13.07 6.92 5.89
CA VAL A 54 12.98 5.67 6.63
C VAL A 54 14.37 5.24 7.08
N ALA A 55 14.58 5.17 8.38
CA ALA A 55 15.86 4.83 9.00
C ALA A 55 15.66 3.74 10.08
N PRO A 56 16.68 2.93 10.39
CA PRO A 56 17.95 2.81 9.68
C PRO A 56 17.84 2.16 8.30
N GLU A 57 18.88 2.20 7.49
CA GLU A 57 18.91 1.66 6.13
C GLU A 57 18.47 0.18 6.07
N VAL A 58 18.84 -0.61 7.07
CA VAL A 58 18.41 -2.02 7.21
C VAL A 58 16.89 -2.15 7.28
N LYS A 59 16.22 -1.21 7.94
CA LYS A 59 14.73 -1.17 7.99
C LYS A 59 14.14 -0.86 6.61
N LYS A 60 14.70 0.14 5.91
CA LYS A 60 14.28 0.49 4.55
C LYS A 60 14.42 -0.70 3.61
N GLN A 61 15.60 -1.36 3.65
CA GLN A 61 15.85 -2.52 2.81
C GLN A 61 14.92 -3.70 3.13
N ARG A 62 14.62 -3.93 4.41
CA ARG A 62 13.67 -4.98 4.81
C ARG A 62 12.25 -4.71 4.27
N VAL A 63 11.82 -3.45 4.26
CA VAL A 63 10.54 -3.06 3.66
C VAL A 63 10.58 -3.26 2.15
N LEU A 64 11.61 -2.79 1.47
CA LEU A 64 11.78 -2.95 0.02
C LEU A 64 11.76 -4.41 -0.42
N ASN A 65 12.40 -5.29 0.33
CA ASN A 65 12.45 -6.72 0.01
C ASN A 65 11.06 -7.38 0.00
N GLN A 66 10.08 -6.84 0.74
CA GLN A 66 8.70 -7.36 0.68
C GLN A 66 8.01 -7.02 -0.64
N PHE A 67 8.45 -5.97 -1.30
CA PHE A 67 7.87 -5.50 -2.56
C PHE A 67 8.57 -6.01 -3.82
N THR A 68 9.65 -6.80 -3.70
CA THR A 68 10.33 -7.38 -4.88
C THR A 68 9.38 -8.21 -5.75
N LEU A 69 8.33 -8.77 -5.14
CA LEU A 69 7.32 -9.54 -5.83
C LEU A 69 6.69 -8.81 -7.04
N ILE A 70 6.58 -7.46 -7.02
CA ILE A 70 6.01 -6.70 -8.14
C ILE A 70 6.91 -6.74 -9.38
N ASN A 71 8.21 -6.87 -9.17
CA ASN A 71 9.20 -7.01 -10.22
C ASN A 71 9.38 -8.47 -10.65
N ASP A 72 9.42 -9.39 -9.68
CA ASP A 72 9.79 -10.78 -9.86
C ASP A 72 8.65 -11.66 -10.41
N ARG A 73 7.40 -11.17 -10.40
CA ARG A 73 6.24 -11.93 -10.89
C ARG A 73 5.94 -11.64 -12.37
N PRO A 74 6.24 -12.57 -13.31
CA PRO A 74 5.93 -12.37 -14.73
C PRO A 74 4.44 -12.12 -14.97
N GLN A 75 3.54 -12.75 -14.19
CA GLN A 75 2.10 -12.60 -14.32
C GLN A 75 1.63 -11.17 -14.10
N LEU A 76 2.34 -10.35 -13.33
CA LEU A 76 2.04 -8.94 -13.08
C LEU A 76 2.57 -8.04 -14.20
N ASN A 77 3.61 -8.46 -14.89
CA ASN A 77 4.37 -7.68 -15.87
C ASN A 77 4.08 -8.08 -17.32
N THR A 78 3.33 -9.15 -17.57
CA THR A 78 2.98 -9.59 -18.92
C THR A 78 1.66 -8.96 -19.37
N ARG A 79 1.63 -8.41 -20.58
CA ARG A 79 0.41 -7.85 -21.16
C ARG A 79 -0.66 -8.93 -21.35
N ARG A 80 -1.91 -8.54 -21.16
CA ARG A 80 -3.06 -9.41 -21.27
C ARG A 80 -4.13 -8.78 -22.16
N GLN A 81 -4.64 -9.56 -23.10
CA GLN A 81 -5.69 -9.12 -24.04
C GLN A 81 -7.02 -8.78 -23.33
N ASP A 82 -7.37 -9.55 -22.28
CA ASP A 82 -8.58 -9.31 -21.47
C ASP A 82 -8.49 -8.02 -20.63
N LEU A 83 -7.31 -7.43 -20.48
CA LEU A 83 -7.07 -6.14 -19.82
C LEU A 83 -6.80 -4.99 -20.82
N GLY A 84 -7.19 -5.16 -22.09
CA GLY A 84 -6.97 -4.17 -23.15
C GLY A 84 -5.49 -4.03 -23.55
N ASP A 85 -4.78 -5.13 -23.64
CA ASP A 85 -3.35 -5.21 -23.96
C ASP A 85 -2.44 -4.47 -22.97
N LYS A 86 -2.89 -4.38 -21.71
CA LYS A 86 -2.14 -3.81 -20.59
C LYS A 86 -1.58 -4.92 -19.72
N THR A 87 -0.52 -4.60 -18.98
CA THR A 87 -0.09 -5.45 -17.87
C THR A 87 -1.09 -5.33 -16.72
N PRO A 88 -1.25 -6.34 -15.86
CA PRO A 88 -2.05 -6.21 -14.64
C PRO A 88 -1.61 -5.04 -13.75
N LEU A 89 -0.30 -4.79 -13.60
CA LEU A 89 0.20 -3.66 -12.83
C LEU A 89 -0.28 -2.33 -13.39
N LYS A 90 -0.17 -2.11 -14.71
CA LYS A 90 -0.67 -0.90 -15.35
C LYS A 90 -2.18 -0.75 -15.14
N TYR A 91 -2.94 -1.81 -15.45
CA TYR A 91 -4.40 -1.80 -15.33
C TYR A 91 -4.86 -1.43 -13.91
N PHE A 92 -4.29 -2.10 -12.89
CA PHE A 92 -4.65 -1.80 -11.50
C PHE A 92 -4.15 -0.43 -11.03
N THR A 93 -3.00 0.04 -11.52
CA THR A 93 -2.49 1.38 -11.19
C THR A 93 -3.42 2.46 -11.73
N GLU A 94 -3.87 2.35 -12.99
CA GLU A 94 -4.86 3.25 -13.57
C GLU A 94 -6.18 3.19 -12.79
N TYR A 95 -6.70 1.99 -12.53
CA TYR A 95 -7.95 1.81 -11.78
C TYR A 95 -7.91 2.44 -10.39
N ILE A 96 -6.84 2.18 -9.63
CA ILE A 96 -6.66 2.74 -8.28
C ILE A 96 -6.51 4.26 -8.35
N ASN A 97 -5.74 4.77 -9.33
CA ASN A 97 -5.58 6.21 -9.53
C ASN A 97 -6.93 6.92 -9.76
N ASP A 98 -7.75 6.37 -10.65
CA ASP A 98 -8.97 7.03 -11.11
C ASP A 98 -10.12 6.91 -10.11
N ASN A 99 -10.19 5.82 -9.35
CA ASN A 99 -11.34 5.51 -8.51
C ASN A 99 -11.08 5.62 -7.00
N ILE A 100 -9.84 5.52 -6.55
CA ILE A 100 -9.52 5.34 -5.12
C ILE A 100 -8.55 6.41 -4.63
N PHE A 101 -7.49 6.70 -5.39
CA PHE A 101 -6.36 7.49 -4.92
C PHE A 101 -6.77 8.90 -4.48
N GLN A 102 -7.69 9.55 -5.20
CA GLN A 102 -8.18 10.88 -4.86
C GLN A 102 -8.92 10.89 -3.52
N ALA A 103 -9.71 9.86 -3.24
CA ALA A 103 -10.40 9.73 -1.95
C ALA A 103 -9.40 9.56 -0.80
N ILE A 104 -8.31 8.78 -1.03
CA ILE A 104 -7.24 8.60 -0.03
C ILE A 104 -6.53 9.92 0.27
N VAL A 105 -6.17 10.68 -0.77
CA VAL A 105 -5.45 11.95 -0.62
C VAL A 105 -6.32 13.00 0.08
N SER A 106 -7.62 13.05 -0.26
CA SER A 106 -8.56 14.03 0.29
C SER A 106 -8.93 13.77 1.74
N ASN A 107 -8.94 12.49 2.17
CA ASN A 107 -9.40 12.04 3.49
C ASN A 107 -8.29 11.31 4.26
N GLY A 108 -7.08 11.82 4.26
CA GLY A 108 -5.88 11.15 4.82
C GLY A 108 -5.95 10.63 6.27
N ARG A 109 -7.11 10.78 6.94
CA ARG A 109 -7.39 10.26 8.28
C ARG A 109 -7.96 8.85 8.31
N GLU A 110 -8.27 8.23 7.16
CA GLU A 110 -8.87 6.90 7.13
C GLU A 110 -7.80 5.82 6.91
N ASP A 111 -7.92 4.71 7.63
CA ASP A 111 -7.15 3.48 7.38
C ASP A 111 -7.70 2.76 6.13
N TYR A 112 -7.39 3.30 4.97
CA TYR A 112 -7.82 2.68 3.70
C TYR A 112 -7.19 1.30 3.48
N LEU A 113 -5.97 1.10 3.96
CA LEU A 113 -5.29 -0.19 3.81
C LEU A 113 -5.95 -1.27 4.67
N GLY A 114 -6.30 -0.94 5.91
CA GLY A 114 -7.03 -1.84 6.80
C GLY A 114 -8.43 -2.15 6.28
N ARG A 115 -9.15 -1.15 5.76
CA ARG A 115 -10.46 -1.36 5.13
C ARG A 115 -10.35 -2.24 3.89
N PHE A 116 -9.39 -1.97 3.01
CA PHE A 116 -9.13 -2.81 1.83
C PHE A 116 -8.84 -4.26 2.24
N TYR A 117 -7.99 -4.45 3.25
CA TYR A 117 -7.67 -5.78 3.75
C TYR A 117 -8.89 -6.48 4.35
N GLY A 118 -9.71 -5.76 5.12
CA GLY A 118 -10.95 -6.29 5.68
C GLY A 118 -11.94 -6.75 4.61
N GLU A 119 -12.17 -5.92 3.61
CA GLU A 119 -13.00 -6.27 2.44
C GLU A 119 -12.42 -7.46 1.67
N PHE A 120 -11.10 -7.46 1.45
CA PHE A 120 -10.43 -8.54 0.76
C PHE A 120 -10.59 -9.89 1.48
N VAL A 121 -10.45 -9.92 2.80
CA VAL A 121 -10.64 -11.11 3.63
C VAL A 121 -12.09 -11.59 3.55
N SER A 122 -13.06 -10.67 3.56
CA SER A 122 -14.48 -11.02 3.45
C SER A 122 -14.83 -11.62 2.08
N TYR A 123 -14.19 -11.16 0.99
CA TYR A 123 -14.40 -11.68 -0.37
C TYR A 123 -13.68 -13.00 -0.67
N SER A 124 -12.62 -13.33 0.04
CA SER A 124 -11.87 -14.57 -0.21
C SER A 124 -12.55 -15.84 0.30
N GLY A 125 -13.84 -15.75 0.67
CA GLY A 125 -14.72 -16.92 0.88
C GLY A 125 -14.45 -17.74 2.13
N GLY A 126 -13.59 -17.25 3.00
CA GLY A 126 -13.53 -17.73 4.37
C GLY A 126 -14.40 -16.82 5.21
N ASP A 127 -15.35 -17.36 5.95
CA ASP A 127 -15.89 -16.67 7.11
C ASP A 127 -14.69 -16.00 7.77
N GLY A 128 -14.71 -14.67 8.00
CA GLY A 128 -13.56 -13.89 8.51
C GLY A 128 -12.92 -14.49 9.77
N GLN A 129 -13.52 -15.51 10.33
CA GLN A 129 -13.02 -16.40 11.38
C GLN A 129 -11.87 -17.31 10.94
N ALA A 130 -11.72 -17.61 9.64
CA ALA A 130 -10.70 -18.55 9.16
C ALA A 130 -9.26 -18.01 9.27
N LEU A 131 -9.09 -16.69 9.31
CA LEU A 131 -7.76 -16.05 9.46
C LEU A 131 -7.55 -15.44 10.85
N GLY A 132 -8.56 -15.44 11.72
CA GLY A 132 -8.45 -14.87 13.08
C GLY A 132 -8.12 -13.36 13.10
N VAL A 133 -8.27 -12.66 11.98
CA VAL A 133 -7.97 -11.24 11.87
C VAL A 133 -9.24 -10.45 12.14
N VAL A 134 -9.31 -9.81 13.28
CA VAL A 134 -10.37 -8.86 13.63
C VAL A 134 -9.79 -7.45 13.58
N LEU A 135 -10.31 -6.62 12.66
CA LEU A 135 -9.94 -5.22 12.60
C LEU A 135 -10.61 -4.44 13.72
N THR A 136 -9.82 -3.70 14.48
CA THR A 136 -10.37 -2.82 15.52
C THR A 136 -11.09 -1.64 14.85
N PRO A 137 -12.38 -1.41 15.16
CA PRO A 137 -13.12 -0.30 14.57
C PRO A 137 -12.47 1.05 14.89
N ARG A 138 -12.48 1.95 13.91
CA ARG A 138 -11.83 3.27 14.01
C ARG A 138 -12.26 4.08 15.23
N HIS A 139 -13.56 4.12 15.53
CA HIS A 139 -14.06 4.85 16.69
C HIS A 139 -13.48 4.34 18.03
N ILE A 140 -13.08 3.08 18.08
CA ILE A 140 -12.39 2.50 19.26
C ILE A 140 -10.94 2.98 19.30
N THR A 141 -10.21 2.94 18.17
CA THR A 141 -8.82 3.40 18.15
C THR A 141 -8.70 4.90 18.44
N GLU A 142 -9.63 5.71 17.93
CA GLU A 142 -9.71 7.14 18.22
C GLU A 142 -10.02 7.40 19.71
N LEU A 143 -11.02 6.69 20.28
CA LEU A 143 -11.35 6.81 21.68
C LEU A 143 -10.14 6.53 22.58
N PHE A 144 -9.37 5.48 22.28
CA PHE A 144 -8.19 5.16 23.08
C PHE A 144 -7.12 6.25 22.96
N CYS A 145 -6.90 6.79 21.77
CA CYS A 145 -5.94 7.90 21.57
C CYS A 145 -6.38 9.16 22.34
N GLU A 146 -7.69 9.43 22.45
CA GLU A 146 -8.20 10.53 23.27
C GLU A 146 -7.97 10.28 24.77
N LEU A 147 -8.25 9.06 25.23
CA LEU A 147 -8.12 8.72 26.65
C LEU A 147 -6.67 8.77 27.18
N VAL A 148 -5.68 8.44 26.32
CA VAL A 148 -4.26 8.48 26.73
C VAL A 148 -3.61 9.86 26.54
N ASP A 149 -4.36 10.86 26.05
CA ASP A 149 -3.89 12.25 25.88
C ASP A 149 -2.54 12.36 25.15
N LEU A 150 -2.44 11.70 23.99
CA LEU A 150 -1.22 11.68 23.15
C LEU A 150 -0.77 13.08 22.76
N LYS A 151 0.56 13.29 22.78
CA LYS A 151 1.23 14.54 22.40
C LYS A 151 2.15 14.32 21.20
N PRO A 152 2.44 15.36 20.41
CA PRO A 152 3.31 15.24 19.23
C PRO A 152 4.72 14.72 19.50
N THR A 153 5.17 14.76 20.77
CA THR A 153 6.50 14.28 21.19
C THR A 153 6.49 12.81 21.62
N ASP A 154 5.31 12.20 21.72
CA ASP A 154 5.19 10.83 22.23
C ASP A 154 5.63 9.82 21.16
N VAL A 155 6.15 8.71 21.62
CA VAL A 155 6.51 7.56 20.81
C VAL A 155 5.46 6.46 21.04
N ILE A 156 4.77 6.08 19.98
CA ILE A 156 3.77 5.03 20.03
C ILE A 156 4.42 3.70 19.65
N PHE A 157 4.22 2.69 20.49
CA PHE A 157 4.68 1.33 20.25
C PHE A 157 3.51 0.36 20.37
N ASP A 158 3.21 -0.35 19.29
CA ASP A 158 2.17 -1.39 19.24
C ASP A 158 2.80 -2.69 18.70
N PRO A 159 3.11 -3.66 19.58
CA PRO A 159 3.72 -4.92 19.16
C PRO A 159 2.79 -5.85 18.40
N CYS A 160 1.48 -5.57 18.43
CA CYS A 160 0.42 -6.37 17.79
C CYS A 160 -0.40 -5.51 16.81
N CYS A 161 0.24 -4.58 16.12
CA CYS A 161 -0.42 -3.48 15.39
C CYS A 161 -1.40 -3.91 14.29
N GLY A 162 -1.37 -5.16 13.83
CA GLY A 162 -2.20 -5.59 12.70
C GLY A 162 -1.99 -4.70 11.48
N THR A 163 -3.06 -4.06 10.98
CA THR A 163 -3.00 -3.08 9.89
C THR A 163 -2.56 -1.68 10.33
N GLY A 164 -2.23 -1.50 11.60
CA GLY A 164 -1.75 -0.23 12.14
C GLY A 164 -2.85 0.74 12.57
N GLY A 165 -4.08 0.29 12.80
CA GLY A 165 -5.21 1.16 13.13
C GLY A 165 -4.95 2.10 14.31
N PHE A 166 -4.38 1.61 15.42
CA PHE A 166 -4.00 2.45 16.55
C PHE A 166 -2.87 3.42 16.22
N LEU A 167 -1.85 2.97 15.46
CA LEU A 167 -0.75 3.83 15.05
C LEU A 167 -1.23 4.97 14.14
N ILE A 168 -2.12 4.66 13.19
CA ILE A 168 -2.72 5.64 12.28
C ILE A 168 -3.55 6.66 13.08
N SER A 169 -4.41 6.20 13.98
CA SER A 169 -5.21 7.08 14.84
C SER A 169 -4.32 7.99 15.69
N GLY A 170 -3.25 7.44 16.26
CA GLY A 170 -2.31 8.22 17.07
C GLY A 170 -1.50 9.24 16.26
N MET A 171 -1.20 8.97 15.00
CA MET A 171 -0.49 9.92 14.12
C MET A 171 -1.38 11.09 13.70
N HIS A 172 -2.70 10.95 13.76
CA HIS A 172 -3.66 11.98 13.36
C HIS A 172 -4.23 12.78 14.53
N LYS A 173 -3.84 12.44 15.75
CA LYS A 173 -4.13 13.21 16.98
C LYS A 173 -3.24 14.43 17.10
#